data_4f03eb9cd3e381b0050036a5900445b9
#
_entry.id   4f03eb9cd3e381b0050036a5900445b9
#
_cell.length_a   1.000
_cell.length_b   1.000
_cell.length_c   1.000
_cell.angle_alpha   90.00
_cell.angle_beta   90.00
_cell.angle_gamma   90.00
#
_symmetry.space_group_name_H-M   'P 1'
#
loop_
_entity.id
_entity.type
_entity.pdbx_description
1 polymer ?
#
loop_
_entity_poly.entity_id
_entity_poly.type
_entity_poly.pdbx_seq_one_letter_code
_entity_poly.pdbx_strand_id
1 'polypeptide(L)'
;MQALTSNLTARLPASIFVVVHIPPWHPSRLAEVLIPFSPLPVSEAKANQKVERGHIYVARPDYHLLTENSTMHLWRGPRENRHRPAINALFRSAAVNYKERAIGVVLSGSLDDGTTGLWWIKKFGGVTIVQEPSQATFPDMPQNALEHVEIDYVASAPAIGPLLSELVEGAPEVELERLETCGRDEELRKWKSRKS
;
A
#
# COMPACT_ATOMS: atom_id res chain seq x y z
N MET A 1 5.57 3.59 -9.33
CA MET A 1 5.50 2.12 -9.29
C MET A 1 6.76 1.46 -9.86
N GLN A 2 7.12 1.65 -11.14
CA GLN A 2 8.35 1.07 -11.74
C GLN A 2 9.60 1.34 -10.91
N ALA A 3 9.83 2.58 -10.47
CA ALA A 3 10.96 2.94 -9.63
C ALA A 3 10.99 2.20 -8.27
N LEU A 4 9.85 1.84 -7.72
CA LEU A 4 9.76 1.00 -6.52
C LEU A 4 10.12 -0.45 -6.86
N THR A 5 9.48 -1.03 -7.88
CA THR A 5 9.66 -2.45 -8.21
C THR A 5 11.08 -2.79 -8.68
N SER A 6 11.76 -1.86 -9.39
CA SER A 6 13.15 -2.08 -9.84
C SER A 6 14.18 -2.05 -8.71
N ASN A 7 13.81 -1.59 -7.53
CA ASN A 7 14.69 -1.53 -6.36
C ASN A 7 14.33 -2.58 -5.28
N LEU A 8 13.49 -3.56 -5.61
CA LEU A 8 13.22 -4.70 -4.73
C LEU A 8 14.37 -5.72 -4.79
N THR A 9 14.55 -6.48 -3.71
CA THR A 9 15.47 -7.64 -3.72
C THR A 9 14.86 -8.82 -4.48
N ALA A 10 15.68 -9.57 -5.21
CA ALA A 10 15.23 -10.74 -5.99
C ALA A 10 14.75 -11.92 -5.11
N ARG A 11 15.04 -11.90 -3.80
CA ARG A 11 14.69 -12.95 -2.85
C ARG A 11 13.79 -12.42 -1.72
N LEU A 12 12.98 -11.40 -2.00
CA LEU A 12 12.07 -10.81 -1.01
C LEU A 12 11.17 -11.89 -0.39
N PRO A 13 11.24 -12.17 0.93
CA PRO A 13 10.45 -13.22 1.57
C PRO A 13 9.00 -12.78 1.86
N ALA A 14 8.45 -11.90 1.04
CA ALA A 14 7.11 -11.36 1.14
C ALA A 14 6.37 -11.41 -0.21
N SER A 15 5.05 -11.28 -0.15
CA SER A 15 4.20 -11.12 -1.34
C SER A 15 3.77 -9.66 -1.44
N ILE A 16 3.73 -9.12 -2.65
CA ILE A 16 3.32 -7.75 -2.91
C ILE A 16 1.99 -7.76 -3.66
N PHE A 17 1.03 -6.99 -3.18
CA PHE A 17 -0.26 -6.79 -3.83
C PHE A 17 -0.35 -5.35 -4.33
N VAL A 18 -0.69 -5.18 -5.59
CA VAL A 18 -0.75 -3.88 -6.26
C VAL A 18 -2.17 -3.57 -6.68
N VAL A 19 -2.69 -2.43 -6.24
CA VAL A 19 -3.94 -1.84 -6.70
C VAL A 19 -3.65 -0.54 -7.42
N VAL A 20 -4.17 -0.41 -8.63
CA VAL A 20 -4.19 0.84 -9.39
C VAL A 20 -5.61 1.07 -9.89
N HIS A 21 -6.08 2.31 -9.84
CA HIS A 21 -7.40 2.69 -10.31
C HIS A 21 -7.44 2.67 -11.84
N ILE A 22 -8.00 1.61 -12.41
CA ILE A 22 -8.15 1.41 -13.85
C ILE A 22 -9.65 1.35 -14.16
N PRO A 23 -10.12 2.02 -15.23
CA PRO A 23 -11.51 1.90 -15.66
C PRO A 23 -11.92 0.44 -15.90
N PRO A 24 -13.14 0.03 -15.50
CA PRO A 24 -13.54 -1.38 -15.50
C PRO A 24 -13.65 -2.02 -16.89
N TRP A 25 -13.75 -1.20 -17.92
CA TRP A 25 -13.86 -1.64 -19.32
C TRP A 25 -12.51 -1.72 -20.06
N HIS A 26 -11.41 -1.35 -19.40
CA HIS A 26 -10.07 -1.50 -19.98
C HIS A 26 -9.37 -2.72 -19.36
N PRO A 27 -8.77 -3.59 -20.18
CA PRO A 27 -7.89 -4.63 -19.64
C PRO A 27 -6.69 -3.97 -18.97
N SER A 28 -6.29 -4.52 -17.82
CA SER A 28 -5.06 -4.08 -17.17
C SER A 28 -3.85 -4.67 -17.90
N ARG A 29 -2.93 -3.79 -18.33
CA ARG A 29 -1.61 -4.21 -18.79
C ARG A 29 -0.52 -3.93 -17.75
N LEU A 30 -0.93 -3.63 -16.52
CA LEU A 30 0.02 -3.23 -15.47
C LEU A 30 1.01 -4.35 -15.13
N ALA A 31 0.58 -5.60 -15.10
CA ALA A 31 1.49 -6.72 -14.90
C ALA A 31 2.57 -6.76 -16.00
N GLU A 32 2.18 -6.67 -17.27
CA GLU A 32 3.11 -6.64 -18.42
C GLU A 32 4.08 -5.46 -18.33
N VAL A 33 3.60 -4.29 -17.89
CA VAL A 33 4.42 -3.07 -17.75
C VAL A 33 5.42 -3.20 -16.59
N LEU A 34 5.10 -3.93 -15.52
CA LEU A 34 5.98 -4.10 -14.36
C LEU A 34 7.02 -5.20 -14.56
N ILE A 35 6.75 -6.25 -15.34
CA ILE A 35 7.67 -7.37 -15.58
C ILE A 35 9.09 -6.91 -15.91
N PRO A 36 9.35 -5.98 -16.86
CA PRO A 36 10.71 -5.55 -17.19
C PRO A 36 11.45 -4.80 -16.08
N PHE A 37 10.71 -4.30 -15.08
CA PHE A 37 11.22 -3.47 -13.97
C PHE A 37 11.20 -4.20 -12.62
N SER A 38 10.95 -5.50 -12.61
CA SER A 38 10.85 -6.24 -11.36
C SER A 38 11.78 -7.44 -11.35
N PRO A 39 12.57 -7.62 -10.29
CA PRO A 39 13.34 -8.85 -10.09
C PRO A 39 12.46 -10.03 -9.62
N LEU A 40 11.20 -9.74 -9.26
CA LEU A 40 10.22 -10.73 -8.82
C LEU A 40 9.23 -11.03 -9.96
N PRO A 41 8.67 -12.24 -10.04
CA PRO A 41 7.60 -12.57 -10.94
C PRO A 41 6.37 -11.68 -10.66
N VAL A 42 5.73 -11.23 -11.75
CA VAL A 42 4.54 -10.37 -11.70
C VAL A 42 3.41 -11.04 -12.46
N SER A 43 2.23 -11.10 -11.88
CA SER A 43 1.02 -11.60 -12.55
C SER A 43 -0.24 -10.87 -12.11
N GLU A 44 -1.30 -10.96 -12.92
CA GLU A 44 -2.64 -10.56 -12.49
C GLU A 44 -3.16 -11.56 -11.45
N ALA A 45 -3.76 -11.08 -10.36
CA ALA A 45 -4.35 -11.90 -9.32
C ALA A 45 -5.54 -12.72 -9.85
N LYS A 46 -5.61 -14.00 -9.47
CA LYS A 46 -6.70 -14.90 -9.83
C LYS A 46 -7.52 -15.28 -8.61
N ALA A 47 -8.81 -15.53 -8.81
CA ALA A 47 -9.69 -15.96 -7.73
C ALA A 47 -9.25 -17.33 -7.19
N ASN A 48 -9.26 -17.47 -5.85
CA ASN A 48 -8.88 -18.68 -5.12
C ASN A 48 -7.41 -19.12 -5.34
N GLN A 49 -6.55 -18.22 -5.83
CA GLN A 49 -5.13 -18.48 -5.97
C GLN A 49 -4.43 -18.34 -4.60
N LYS A 50 -3.57 -19.30 -4.27
CA LYS A 50 -2.71 -19.23 -3.10
C LYS A 50 -1.67 -18.13 -3.27
N VAL A 51 -1.38 -17.45 -2.18
CA VAL A 51 -0.35 -16.40 -2.11
C VAL A 51 1.03 -17.05 -1.97
N GLU A 52 1.93 -16.74 -2.88
CA GLU A 52 3.32 -17.20 -2.89
C GLU A 52 4.25 -16.06 -2.50
N ARG A 53 5.26 -16.35 -1.67
CA ARG A 53 6.31 -15.36 -1.32
C ARG A 53 7.16 -15.04 -2.55
N GLY A 54 7.72 -13.84 -2.60
CA GLY A 54 8.55 -13.41 -3.72
C GLY A 54 7.76 -13.18 -5.00
N HIS A 55 6.48 -12.83 -4.91
CA HIS A 55 5.61 -12.61 -6.07
C HIS A 55 4.85 -11.28 -5.95
N ILE A 56 4.65 -10.61 -7.08
CA ILE A 56 3.84 -9.40 -7.20
C ILE A 56 2.52 -9.74 -7.88
N TYR A 57 1.42 -9.50 -7.20
CA TYR A 57 0.07 -9.71 -7.70
C TYR A 57 -0.61 -8.38 -8.00
N VAL A 58 -1.05 -8.18 -9.24
CA VAL A 58 -1.76 -6.98 -9.68
C VAL A 58 -3.26 -7.22 -9.61
N ALA A 59 -3.99 -6.33 -8.98
CA ALA A 59 -5.45 -6.41 -8.90
C ALA A 59 -6.10 -6.31 -10.28
N ARG A 60 -7.11 -7.16 -10.50
CA ARG A 60 -7.89 -7.17 -11.74
C ARG A 60 -8.87 -6.00 -11.79
N PRO A 61 -9.04 -5.31 -12.94
CA PRO A 61 -10.09 -4.31 -13.12
C PRO A 61 -11.49 -4.86 -12.81
N ASP A 62 -12.35 -4.00 -12.25
CA ASP A 62 -13.73 -4.30 -11.85
C ASP A 62 -13.90 -5.37 -10.75
N TYR A 63 -12.82 -5.72 -10.04
CA TYR A 63 -12.85 -6.60 -8.86
C TYR A 63 -12.01 -6.02 -7.75
N HIS A 64 -12.51 -6.02 -6.51
CA HIS A 64 -11.68 -5.84 -5.33
C HIS A 64 -10.80 -7.07 -5.14
N LEU A 65 -9.50 -6.85 -4.93
CA LEU A 65 -8.58 -7.88 -4.49
C LEU A 65 -8.61 -7.93 -2.97
N LEU A 66 -8.95 -9.07 -2.43
CA LEU A 66 -8.95 -9.34 -0.98
C LEU A 66 -8.01 -10.50 -0.68
N THR A 67 -7.53 -10.56 0.55
CA THR A 67 -6.72 -11.68 1.04
C THR A 67 -7.42 -12.34 2.22
N GLU A 68 -7.43 -13.66 2.25
CA GLU A 68 -7.95 -14.46 3.34
C GLU A 68 -7.21 -15.80 3.42
N ASN A 69 -6.72 -16.20 4.60
CA ASN A 69 -6.04 -17.48 4.83
C ASN A 69 -4.98 -17.84 3.77
N SER A 70 -4.12 -16.85 3.43
CA SER A 70 -3.08 -16.98 2.38
C SER A 70 -3.66 -17.32 1.00
N THR A 71 -4.89 -16.93 0.73
CA THR A 71 -5.57 -17.08 -0.56
C THR A 71 -6.07 -15.71 -1.03
N MET A 72 -6.02 -15.47 -2.33
CA MET A 72 -6.58 -14.27 -2.96
C MET A 72 -8.04 -14.49 -3.35
N HIS A 73 -8.86 -13.49 -3.08
CA HIS A 73 -10.27 -13.46 -3.48
C HIS A 73 -10.54 -12.25 -4.35
N LEU A 74 -11.25 -12.46 -5.45
CA LEU A 74 -11.73 -11.40 -6.32
C LEU A 74 -13.22 -11.18 -6.06
N TRP A 75 -13.55 -10.02 -5.53
CA TRP A 75 -14.91 -9.70 -5.14
C TRP A 75 -15.49 -8.53 -5.95
N ARG A 76 -16.66 -8.74 -6.54
CA ARG A 76 -17.36 -7.72 -7.32
C ARG A 76 -18.45 -7.01 -6.50
N GLY A 77 -18.09 -6.57 -5.30
CA GLY A 77 -18.96 -5.77 -4.44
C GLY A 77 -19.12 -4.31 -4.87
N PRO A 78 -19.78 -3.49 -4.06
CA PRO A 78 -19.89 -2.05 -4.29
C PRO A 78 -18.52 -1.40 -4.49
N ARG A 79 -18.48 -0.31 -5.27
CA ARG A 79 -17.26 0.50 -5.39
C ARG A 79 -16.98 1.19 -4.07
N GLU A 80 -15.72 1.20 -3.65
CA GLU A 80 -15.24 2.00 -2.53
C GLU A 80 -14.47 3.20 -3.09
N ASN A 81 -14.68 4.39 -2.54
CA ASN A 81 -14.09 5.65 -3.02
C ASN A 81 -14.22 5.83 -4.55
N ARG A 82 -15.36 5.39 -5.11
CA ARG A 82 -15.69 5.38 -6.55
C ARG A 82 -14.90 4.37 -7.39
N HIS A 83 -13.98 3.61 -6.79
CA HIS A 83 -13.08 2.68 -7.48
C HIS A 83 -13.40 1.21 -7.22
N ARG A 84 -13.10 0.38 -8.19
CA ARG A 84 -13.03 -1.08 -8.10
C ARG A 84 -12.05 -1.58 -9.15
N PRO A 85 -10.85 -2.02 -8.72
CA PRO A 85 -10.41 -2.22 -7.33
C PRO A 85 -10.24 -0.93 -6.54
N ALA A 86 -10.34 -1.03 -5.20
CA ALA A 86 -10.03 0.02 -4.26
C ALA A 86 -8.92 -0.45 -3.30
N ILE A 87 -8.04 0.47 -2.91
CA ILE A 87 -6.92 0.22 -2.00
C ILE A 87 -7.45 -0.11 -0.60
N ASN A 88 -8.46 0.63 -0.13
CA ASN A 88 -9.06 0.41 1.18
C ASN A 88 -9.57 -1.04 1.38
N ALA A 89 -10.17 -1.64 0.35
CA ALA A 89 -10.67 -3.01 0.42
C ALA A 89 -9.52 -4.02 0.62
N LEU A 90 -8.44 -3.88 -0.13
CA LEU A 90 -7.25 -4.73 0.00
C LEU A 90 -6.60 -4.54 1.38
N PHE A 91 -6.33 -3.31 1.78
CA PHE A 91 -5.63 -3.01 3.04
C PHE A 91 -6.41 -3.52 4.25
N ARG A 92 -7.72 -3.34 4.29
CA ARG A 92 -8.58 -3.85 5.35
C ARG A 92 -8.51 -5.38 5.47
N SER A 93 -8.58 -6.10 4.35
CA SER A 93 -8.44 -7.56 4.36
C SER A 93 -7.04 -8.00 4.76
N ALA A 94 -6.00 -7.33 4.27
CA ALA A 94 -4.61 -7.61 4.63
C ALA A 94 -4.33 -7.35 6.12
N ALA A 95 -4.83 -6.24 6.67
CA ALA A 95 -4.70 -5.90 8.09
C ALA A 95 -5.26 -7.01 9.00
N VAL A 96 -6.46 -7.50 8.69
CA VAL A 96 -7.11 -8.55 9.48
C VAL A 96 -6.35 -9.88 9.39
N ASN A 97 -5.86 -10.24 8.19
CA ASN A 97 -5.26 -11.56 7.95
C ASN A 97 -3.77 -11.63 8.30
N TYR A 98 -3.03 -10.56 8.10
CA TYR A 98 -1.56 -10.55 8.28
C TYR A 98 -1.12 -9.79 9.53
N LYS A 99 -1.98 -8.92 10.11
CA LYS A 99 -1.74 -8.16 11.34
C LYS A 99 -0.38 -7.43 11.28
N GLU A 100 0.51 -7.69 12.24
CA GLU A 100 1.85 -7.09 12.36
C GLU A 100 2.74 -7.36 11.13
N ARG A 101 2.41 -8.35 10.32
CA ARG A 101 3.14 -8.69 9.08
C ARG A 101 2.63 -7.92 7.86
N ALA A 102 1.60 -7.10 8.00
CA ALA A 102 1.08 -6.30 6.92
C ALA A 102 1.88 -4.99 6.81
N ILE A 103 2.30 -4.66 5.59
CA ILE A 103 2.90 -3.36 5.26
C ILE A 103 1.99 -2.68 4.24
N GLY A 104 1.40 -1.55 4.62
CA GLY A 104 0.58 -0.74 3.73
C GLY A 104 1.41 0.38 3.10
N VAL A 105 1.38 0.48 1.78
CA VAL A 105 2.12 1.53 1.04
C VAL A 105 1.16 2.34 0.19
N VAL A 106 1.04 3.64 0.44
CA VAL A 106 0.31 4.57 -0.41
C VAL A 106 1.28 5.39 -1.26
N LEU A 107 1.10 5.30 -2.58
CA LEU A 107 1.86 6.06 -3.56
C LEU A 107 1.03 7.22 -4.13
N SER A 108 1.61 7.95 -5.07
CA SER A 108 0.98 9.01 -5.85
C SER A 108 -0.42 8.59 -6.35
N GLY A 109 -1.41 9.44 -6.12
CA GLY A 109 -2.79 9.25 -6.54
C GLY A 109 -3.67 10.42 -6.10
N SER A 110 -4.84 10.54 -6.73
CA SER A 110 -5.84 11.58 -6.41
C SER A 110 -6.83 11.10 -5.36
N LEU A 111 -7.41 12.03 -4.62
CA LEU A 111 -8.39 11.82 -3.54
C LEU A 111 -7.75 11.14 -2.31
N ASP A 112 -8.44 10.15 -1.71
CA ASP A 112 -8.14 9.65 -0.37
C ASP A 112 -8.17 8.11 -0.25
N ASP A 113 -8.25 7.38 -1.37
CA ASP A 113 -8.26 5.92 -1.29
C ASP A 113 -6.92 5.37 -0.75
N GLY A 114 -7.01 4.47 0.19
CA GLY A 114 -5.87 3.95 0.94
C GLY A 114 -5.74 4.53 2.35
N THR A 115 -6.26 5.74 2.63
CA THR A 115 -6.16 6.39 3.95
C THR A 115 -6.84 5.56 5.03
N THR A 116 -8.12 5.21 4.86
CA THR A 116 -8.82 4.34 5.81
C THR A 116 -8.18 2.95 5.88
N GLY A 117 -7.67 2.45 4.76
CA GLY A 117 -6.94 1.18 4.70
C GLY A 117 -5.66 1.20 5.53
N LEU A 118 -4.85 2.26 5.46
CA LEU A 118 -3.65 2.43 6.30
C LEU A 118 -4.00 2.51 7.77
N TRP A 119 -5.11 3.17 8.13
CA TRP A 119 -5.59 3.17 9.50
C TRP A 119 -5.87 1.75 10.02
N TRP A 120 -6.46 0.88 9.19
CA TRP A 120 -6.64 -0.53 9.54
C TRP A 120 -5.31 -1.27 9.70
N ILE A 121 -4.35 -1.08 8.78
CA ILE A 121 -3.00 -1.65 8.88
C ILE A 121 -2.36 -1.25 10.22
N LYS A 122 -2.35 0.06 10.53
CA LYS A 122 -1.78 0.57 11.78
C LYS A 122 -2.48 0.02 13.02
N LYS A 123 -3.82 -0.02 13.00
CA LYS A 123 -4.64 -0.54 14.11
C LYS A 123 -4.36 -2.01 14.43
N PHE A 124 -3.98 -2.81 13.42
CA PHE A 124 -3.64 -4.23 13.58
C PHE A 124 -2.14 -4.48 13.78
N GLY A 125 -1.36 -3.42 14.05
CA GLY A 125 0.05 -3.50 14.39
C GLY A 125 1.00 -3.58 13.19
N GLY A 126 0.48 -3.44 11.97
CA GLY A 126 1.27 -3.41 10.74
C GLY A 126 1.99 -2.08 10.53
N VAL A 127 2.84 -2.03 9.52
CA VAL A 127 3.67 -0.88 9.15
C VAL A 127 3.00 -0.07 8.06
N THR A 128 3.06 1.26 8.17
CA THR A 128 2.46 2.22 7.24
C THR A 128 3.55 3.05 6.55
N ILE A 129 3.52 3.09 5.23
CA ILE A 129 4.48 3.82 4.40
C ILE A 129 3.71 4.71 3.43
N VAL A 130 4.19 5.93 3.25
CA VAL A 130 3.62 6.90 2.31
C VAL A 130 4.72 7.45 1.41
N GLN A 131 4.43 7.55 0.12
CA GLN A 131 5.33 8.27 -0.78
C GLN A 131 5.42 9.73 -0.36
N GLU A 132 6.64 10.29 -0.36
CA GLU A 132 6.90 11.71 -0.15
C GLU A 132 6.02 12.59 -1.06
N PRO A 133 5.10 13.39 -0.52
CA PRO A 133 4.14 14.15 -1.32
C PRO A 133 4.80 15.12 -2.31
N SER A 134 5.93 15.73 -1.94
CA SER A 134 6.65 16.68 -2.80
C SER A 134 7.22 16.01 -4.07
N GLN A 135 7.34 14.69 -4.07
CA GLN A 135 7.83 13.88 -5.20
C GLN A 135 6.71 13.08 -5.90
N ALA A 136 5.48 13.23 -5.46
CA ALA A 136 4.33 12.57 -6.06
C ALA A 136 3.74 13.40 -7.20
N THR A 137 3.48 12.77 -8.34
CA THR A 137 2.80 13.44 -9.47
C THR A 137 1.40 13.93 -9.08
N PHE A 138 0.72 13.15 -8.25
CA PHE A 138 -0.58 13.49 -7.64
C PHE A 138 -0.43 13.30 -6.13
N PRO A 139 -0.30 14.37 -5.35
CA PRO A 139 0.03 14.29 -3.93
C PRO A 139 -1.15 14.00 -3.00
N ASP A 140 -2.40 14.04 -3.49
CA ASP A 140 -3.60 14.00 -2.64
C ASP A 140 -3.65 12.76 -1.74
N MET A 141 -3.47 11.56 -2.30
CA MET A 141 -3.50 10.31 -1.51
C MET A 141 -2.41 10.26 -0.44
N PRO A 142 -1.12 10.57 -0.73
CA PRO A 142 -0.09 10.72 0.28
C PRO A 142 -0.41 11.76 1.35
N GLN A 143 -0.89 12.94 0.97
CA GLN A 143 -1.24 14.02 1.90
C GLN A 143 -2.40 13.63 2.81
N ASN A 144 -3.50 13.11 2.25
CA ASN A 144 -4.62 12.63 3.03
C ASN A 144 -4.22 11.53 4.04
N ALA A 145 -3.35 10.63 3.64
CA ALA A 145 -2.83 9.60 4.55
C ALA A 145 -2.04 10.23 5.72
N LEU A 146 -1.15 11.19 5.44
CA LEU A 146 -0.37 11.88 6.46
C LEU A 146 -1.23 12.72 7.42
N GLU A 147 -2.32 13.30 6.93
CA GLU A 147 -3.23 14.11 7.74
C GLU A 147 -4.10 13.29 8.70
N HIS A 148 -4.43 12.05 8.34
CA HIS A 148 -5.45 11.27 9.03
C HIS A 148 -4.95 9.98 9.70
N VAL A 149 -3.74 9.54 9.39
CA VAL A 149 -3.18 8.28 9.91
C VAL A 149 -1.80 8.52 10.50
N GLU A 150 -1.48 7.82 11.57
CA GLU A 150 -0.10 7.73 12.06
C GLU A 150 0.74 6.90 11.08
N ILE A 151 1.67 7.57 10.39
CA ILE A 151 2.53 6.97 9.37
C ILE A 151 3.90 6.68 9.96
N ASP A 152 4.40 5.45 9.74
CA ASP A 152 5.71 5.03 10.24
C ASP A 152 6.86 5.57 9.38
N TYR A 153 6.67 5.58 8.04
CA TYR A 153 7.72 6.02 7.11
C TYR A 153 7.17 6.88 5.98
N VAL A 154 7.91 7.92 5.63
CA VAL A 154 7.71 8.71 4.42
C VAL A 154 8.98 8.61 3.58
N ALA A 155 8.85 8.16 2.33
CA ALA A 155 10.01 7.92 1.48
C ALA A 155 9.73 8.20 0.01
N SER A 156 10.76 8.47 -0.78
CA SER A 156 10.65 8.55 -2.23
C SER A 156 10.29 7.18 -2.84
N ALA A 157 9.61 7.16 -3.98
CA ALA A 157 9.23 5.92 -4.64
C ALA A 157 10.43 4.96 -4.90
N PRO A 158 11.64 5.43 -5.29
CA PRO A 158 12.83 4.57 -5.38
C PRO A 158 13.30 4.02 -4.03
N ALA A 159 13.16 4.77 -2.94
CA ALA A 159 13.62 4.37 -1.60
C ALA A 159 12.67 3.37 -0.92
N ILE A 160 11.41 3.30 -1.32
CA ILE A 160 10.44 2.37 -0.74
C ILE A 160 10.83 0.90 -1.03
N GLY A 161 11.40 0.59 -2.19
CA GLY A 161 11.83 -0.77 -2.52
C GLY A 161 12.86 -1.34 -1.54
N PRO A 162 14.01 -0.68 -1.31
CA PRO A 162 14.98 -1.05 -0.28
C PRO A 162 14.37 -1.10 1.12
N LEU A 163 13.58 -0.11 1.50
CA LEU A 163 12.89 -0.07 2.80
C LEU A 163 12.01 -1.30 3.03
N LEU A 164 11.24 -1.72 2.03
CA LEU A 164 10.44 -2.95 2.11
C LEU A 164 11.31 -4.18 2.33
N SER A 165 12.47 -4.27 1.65
CA SER A 165 13.41 -5.36 1.83
C SER A 165 13.97 -5.41 3.26
N GLU A 166 14.37 -4.28 3.81
CA GLU A 166 14.87 -4.16 5.19
C GLU A 166 13.80 -4.56 6.22
N LEU A 167 12.58 -4.04 6.08
CA LEU A 167 11.48 -4.33 7.01
C LEU A 167 11.08 -5.81 7.01
N VAL A 168 11.17 -6.48 5.86
CA VAL A 168 10.77 -7.89 5.72
C VAL A 168 11.90 -8.85 6.13
N GLU A 169 13.16 -8.48 5.90
CA GLU A 169 14.33 -9.33 6.20
C GLU A 169 14.78 -9.17 7.67
N GLY A 170 14.25 -8.20 8.41
CA GLY A 170 14.61 -7.96 9.80
C GLY A 170 16.06 -7.45 9.94
N ALA A 171 16.54 -6.68 8.98
CA ALA A 171 17.88 -6.09 9.03
C ALA A 171 18.00 -5.10 10.21
N PRO A 172 19.19 -5.00 10.84
CA PRO A 172 19.42 -4.08 11.95
C PRO A 172 19.14 -2.64 11.49
N GLU A 173 18.61 -1.85 12.40
CA GLU A 173 18.24 -0.45 12.25
C GLU A 173 19.23 0.33 11.37
N VAL A 174 18.88 0.53 10.11
CA VAL A 174 19.36 1.70 9.40
C VAL A 174 18.55 2.87 9.97
N GLU A 175 19.23 3.88 10.45
CA GLU A 175 18.66 5.12 10.97
C GLU A 175 17.88 5.84 9.85
N LEU A 176 16.71 5.27 9.49
CA LEU A 176 15.70 5.99 8.75
C LEU A 176 15.08 6.93 9.76
N GLU A 177 15.16 8.22 9.50
CA GLU A 177 14.50 9.24 10.32
C GLU A 177 13.06 8.82 10.55
N ARG A 178 12.81 8.16 11.67
CA ARG A 178 11.47 8.10 12.23
C ARG A 178 11.04 9.54 12.33
N LEU A 179 10.03 9.90 11.58
CA LEU A 179 9.39 11.19 11.78
C LEU A 179 8.96 11.20 13.26
N GLU A 180 9.82 11.73 14.10
CA GLU A 180 9.40 12.13 15.43
C GLU A 180 8.14 12.94 15.22
N THR A 181 7.07 12.53 15.89
CA THR A 181 5.77 13.20 15.90
C THR A 181 5.94 14.55 16.61
N CYS A 182 6.82 15.38 16.07
CA CYS A 182 7.02 16.75 16.53
C CYS A 182 5.88 17.60 16.00
N GLY A 183 4.94 17.92 16.87
CA GLY A 183 3.93 18.97 16.65
C GLY A 183 2.50 18.54 16.37
N ARG A 184 2.19 17.27 16.12
CA ARG A 184 0.82 16.83 15.75
C ARG A 184 -0.17 16.82 16.90
N ASP A 185 0.27 16.61 18.14
CA ASP A 185 -0.61 16.64 19.31
C ASP A 185 -1.23 18.02 19.58
N GLU A 186 -0.54 19.08 19.23
CA GLU A 186 -1.04 20.45 19.40
C GLU A 186 -2.09 20.85 18.34
N GLU A 187 -1.92 20.42 17.10
CA GLU A 187 -2.89 20.68 16.03
C GLU A 187 -4.15 19.82 16.17
N LEU A 188 -4.00 18.56 16.56
CA LEU A 188 -5.13 17.66 16.89
C LEU A 188 -5.93 18.17 18.10
N ARG A 189 -5.28 18.73 19.12
CA ARG A 189 -5.96 19.38 20.24
C ARG A 189 -6.69 20.64 19.82
N LYS A 190 -6.09 21.47 18.97
CA LYS A 190 -6.72 22.68 18.37
C LYS A 190 -7.92 22.33 17.48
N TRP A 191 -7.86 21.21 16.73
CA TRP A 191 -8.99 20.76 15.93
C TRP A 191 -10.16 20.22 16.78
N LYS A 192 -9.89 19.48 17.84
CA LYS A 192 -10.91 18.96 18.77
C LYS A 192 -11.57 20.09 19.58
N SER A 193 -10.86 21.16 19.92
CA SER A 193 -11.41 22.30 20.65
C SER A 193 -12.25 23.25 19.81
N ARG A 194 -12.22 23.14 18.45
CA ARG A 194 -13.07 23.94 17.55
C ARG A 194 -14.42 23.29 17.25
N LYS A 195 -14.68 22.08 17.74
CA LYS A 195 -15.94 21.34 17.55
C LYS A 195 -16.75 21.14 18.85
N SER A 196 -16.33 21.78 19.95
CA SER A 196 -17.08 21.98 21.19
C SER A 196 -17.63 23.40 21.18
#